data_9742f9c6ae664d364f0782a42bd6c159
#
_entry.id   9742f9c6ae664d364f0782a42bd6c159
#
_cell.length_a   1.000
_cell.length_b   1.000
_cell.length_c   1.000
_cell.angle_alpha   90.00
_cell.angle_beta   90.00
_cell.angle_gamma   90.00
#
_symmetry.space_group_name_H-M   'P 1'
#
loop_
_entity.id
_entity.type
_entity.pdbx_description
1 polymer ?
#
loop_
_entity_poly.entity_id
_entity_poly.type
_entity_poly.pdbx_seq_one_letter_code
_entity_poly.pdbx_strand_id
1 'polypeptide(L)'
;IIAFLVLAPLPGCLNENRFRQFLKGTLAVWTTAITCQAAIGLWAAISGHAVFSMKGTWYIGMNLGDHRLYLNAYVTTAAAKMGMTVLLTAILFALSRTKRAKIACVMAILVQCGALALTDCRTAFVALGVAAGFCVWTLLGAKVHMPSKLNRRLMLPMLMAAGIILCYGLLTGVLTLLAPSVAPGPLDNVNLLEFPAHLMTEASAEQKVTLDGTPTHRPIAANDAFNGRMGIWKGAYRLLKAQPDLLLTGTSAPLAAGMMNLYTDPGTKYFQHAHNLYLQTLVSWGIPGLLILLTVITMFLVQTARISKRDQPLWVLMLFLPVIYLLVCELVDCFTMLSTGSPMLYWLCLLMGAVDAQARRLKPQALPK
;
A
#
# COMPACT_ATOMS: atom_id res chain seq x y z
N ILE A 1 -14.71 -9.17 8.14
CA ILE A 1 -15.24 -10.53 7.99
C ILE A 1 -16.13 -10.62 6.75
N ILE A 2 -17.18 -9.79 6.59
CA ILE A 2 -18.10 -9.84 5.43
C ILE A 2 -17.35 -9.72 4.11
N ALA A 3 -16.43 -8.75 3.97
CA ALA A 3 -15.64 -8.59 2.76
C ALA A 3 -14.85 -9.86 2.40
N PHE A 4 -14.26 -10.52 3.39
CA PHE A 4 -13.54 -11.77 3.18
C PHE A 4 -14.48 -12.91 2.78
N LEU A 5 -15.62 -13.07 3.46
CA LEU A 5 -16.58 -14.13 3.17
C LEU A 5 -17.25 -14.00 1.80
N VAL A 6 -17.40 -12.79 1.28
CA VAL A 6 -18.08 -12.53 0.01
C VAL A 6 -17.08 -12.39 -1.15
N LEU A 7 -16.04 -11.56 -0.99
CA LEU A 7 -15.13 -11.22 -2.10
C LEU A 7 -14.09 -12.30 -2.37
N ALA A 8 -13.61 -13.01 -1.35
CA ALA A 8 -12.61 -14.04 -1.57
C ALA A 8 -13.15 -15.26 -2.35
N PRO A 9 -14.36 -15.81 -2.09
CA PRO A 9 -14.89 -16.91 -2.89
C PRO A 9 -15.45 -16.50 -4.25
N LEU A 10 -15.81 -15.22 -4.46
CA LEU A 10 -16.43 -14.74 -5.69
C LEU A 10 -15.70 -15.16 -6.98
N PRO A 11 -14.36 -15.06 -7.10
CA PRO A 11 -13.64 -15.50 -8.30
C PRO A 11 -13.79 -17.00 -8.58
N GLY A 12 -13.95 -17.83 -7.55
CA GLY A 12 -14.20 -19.26 -7.65
C GLY A 12 -15.61 -19.61 -8.12
N CYS A 13 -16.60 -18.76 -7.82
CA CYS A 13 -18.00 -18.94 -8.21
C CYS A 13 -18.26 -18.54 -9.67
N LEU A 14 -17.39 -17.76 -10.30
CA LEU A 14 -17.52 -17.31 -11.67
C LEU A 14 -16.71 -18.20 -12.61
N ASN A 15 -17.22 -18.45 -13.82
CA ASN A 15 -16.36 -18.98 -14.87
C ASN A 15 -15.30 -17.95 -15.28
N GLU A 16 -14.21 -18.39 -15.90
CA GLU A 16 -13.05 -17.53 -16.19
C GLU A 16 -13.42 -16.31 -17.03
N ASN A 17 -14.27 -16.46 -18.05
CA ASN A 17 -14.67 -15.36 -18.92
C ASN A 17 -15.50 -14.31 -18.16
N ARG A 18 -16.45 -14.74 -17.34
CA ARG A 18 -17.25 -13.84 -16.49
C ARG A 18 -16.39 -13.14 -15.45
N PHE A 19 -15.49 -13.89 -14.81
CA PHE A 19 -14.56 -13.29 -13.85
C PHE A 19 -13.66 -12.25 -14.51
N ARG A 20 -13.11 -12.57 -15.69
CA ARG A 20 -12.28 -11.63 -16.46
C ARG A 20 -13.03 -10.35 -16.85
N GLN A 21 -14.29 -10.46 -17.27
CA GLN A 21 -15.14 -9.30 -17.59
C GLN A 21 -15.44 -8.47 -16.33
N PHE A 22 -15.83 -9.12 -15.24
CA PHE A 22 -16.06 -8.49 -13.95
C PHE A 22 -14.82 -7.75 -13.47
N LEU A 23 -13.67 -8.43 -13.43
CA LEU A 23 -12.41 -7.84 -13.01
C LEU A 23 -12.03 -6.63 -13.88
N LYS A 24 -12.15 -6.75 -15.20
CA LYS A 24 -11.86 -5.65 -16.12
C LYS A 24 -12.76 -4.43 -15.86
N GLY A 25 -14.05 -4.63 -15.65
CA GLY A 25 -15.00 -3.54 -15.34
C GLY A 25 -14.66 -2.86 -14.02
N THR A 26 -14.44 -3.65 -12.97
CA THR A 26 -14.10 -3.14 -11.64
C THR A 26 -12.77 -2.39 -11.64
N LEU A 27 -11.74 -2.93 -12.34
CA LEU A 27 -10.46 -2.26 -12.51
C LEU A 27 -10.60 -0.95 -13.28
N ALA A 28 -11.41 -0.90 -14.35
CA ALA A 28 -11.61 0.31 -15.14
C ALA A 28 -12.23 1.43 -14.29
N VAL A 29 -13.29 1.13 -13.54
CA VAL A 29 -13.94 2.10 -12.63
C VAL A 29 -12.96 2.59 -11.57
N TRP A 30 -12.29 1.66 -10.88
CA TRP A 30 -11.32 1.99 -9.84
C TRP A 30 -10.17 2.84 -10.36
N THR A 31 -9.52 2.39 -11.45
CA THR A 31 -8.39 3.10 -12.07
C THR A 31 -8.79 4.51 -12.48
N THR A 32 -9.95 4.67 -13.13
CA THR A 32 -10.44 5.99 -13.54
C THR A 32 -10.63 6.91 -12.34
N ALA A 33 -11.34 6.45 -11.30
CA ALA A 33 -11.61 7.25 -10.11
C ALA A 33 -10.32 7.70 -9.41
N ILE A 34 -9.37 6.78 -9.22
CA ILE A 34 -8.11 7.10 -8.54
C ILE A 34 -7.18 7.95 -9.44
N THR A 35 -7.21 7.75 -10.77
CA THR A 35 -6.46 8.61 -11.70
C THR A 35 -7.00 10.03 -11.71
N CYS A 36 -8.32 10.22 -11.66
CA CYS A 36 -8.93 11.55 -11.51
C CYS A 36 -8.51 12.21 -10.19
N GLN A 37 -8.52 11.45 -9.09
CA GLN A 37 -8.04 11.94 -7.79
C GLN A 37 -6.56 12.34 -7.84
N ALA A 38 -5.71 11.54 -8.49
CA ALA A 38 -4.30 11.83 -8.69
C ALA A 38 -4.09 13.07 -9.56
N ALA A 39 -4.84 13.23 -10.65
CA ALA A 39 -4.77 14.39 -11.53
C ALA A 39 -5.17 15.69 -10.80
N ILE A 40 -6.23 15.66 -10.01
CA ILE A 40 -6.62 16.78 -9.14
C ILE A 40 -5.50 17.10 -8.15
N GLY A 41 -4.88 16.08 -7.55
CA GLY A 41 -3.76 16.25 -6.63
C GLY A 41 -2.54 16.90 -7.29
N LEU A 42 -2.17 16.45 -8.50
CA LEU A 42 -1.08 17.06 -9.28
C LEU A 42 -1.41 18.52 -9.65
N TRP A 43 -2.63 18.77 -10.11
CA TRP A 43 -3.07 20.13 -10.38
C TRP A 43 -2.99 21.01 -9.13
N ALA A 44 -3.48 20.52 -7.99
CA ALA A 44 -3.41 21.25 -6.72
C ALA A 44 -1.98 21.55 -6.29
N ALA A 45 -1.05 20.59 -6.48
CA ALA A 45 0.36 20.77 -6.17
C ALA A 45 1.02 21.82 -7.08
N ILE A 46 0.73 21.81 -8.39
CA ILE A 46 1.32 22.73 -9.37
C ILE A 46 0.74 24.13 -9.24
N SER A 47 -0.58 24.25 -9.02
CA SER A 47 -1.27 25.54 -8.92
C SER A 47 -1.14 26.20 -7.56
N GLY A 48 -0.68 25.51 -6.54
CA GLY A 48 -0.67 25.97 -5.15
C GLY A 48 -2.06 26.04 -4.51
N HIS A 49 -3.11 25.50 -5.18
CA HIS A 49 -4.47 25.50 -4.67
C HIS A 49 -4.81 24.16 -4.03
N ALA A 50 -5.64 24.19 -3.00
CA ALA A 50 -6.18 22.98 -2.39
C ALA A 50 -7.67 22.84 -2.69
N VAL A 51 -8.14 21.60 -2.79
CA VAL A 51 -9.55 21.27 -2.99
C VAL A 51 -10.10 20.70 -1.70
N PHE A 52 -11.14 21.34 -1.17
CA PHE A 52 -11.82 20.94 0.06
C PHE A 52 -13.26 20.53 -0.23
N SER A 53 -13.82 19.66 0.58
CA SER A 53 -15.26 19.47 0.62
C SER A 53 -15.93 20.66 1.32
N MET A 54 -17.19 20.96 0.96
CA MET A 54 -18.01 22.01 1.61
C MET A 54 -18.12 21.81 3.15
N LYS A 55 -17.95 20.58 3.65
CA LYS A 55 -18.00 20.24 5.08
C LYS A 55 -16.61 19.99 5.69
N GLY A 56 -15.52 20.28 4.98
CA GLY A 56 -14.16 20.00 5.48
C GLY A 56 -13.84 18.50 5.68
N THR A 57 -14.68 17.61 5.17
CA THR A 57 -14.55 16.17 5.41
C THR A 57 -13.48 15.49 4.55
N TRP A 58 -13.00 16.17 3.50
CA TRP A 58 -11.92 15.67 2.67
C TRP A 58 -11.08 16.82 2.10
N TYR A 59 -9.82 16.53 1.86
CA TYR A 59 -8.82 17.46 1.39
C TYR A 59 -7.92 16.82 0.34
N ILE A 60 -7.66 17.53 -0.75
CA ILE A 60 -6.66 17.18 -1.76
C ILE A 60 -5.78 18.40 -1.99
N GLY A 61 -4.49 18.30 -1.72
CA GLY A 61 -3.54 19.40 -1.87
C GLY A 61 -2.23 19.14 -1.14
N MET A 62 -1.29 20.08 -1.32
CA MET A 62 -0.02 20.04 -0.58
C MET A 62 -0.25 20.50 0.86
N ASN A 63 0.26 19.73 1.81
CA ASN A 63 0.29 20.15 3.21
C ASN A 63 1.49 21.08 3.41
N LEU A 64 1.23 22.28 3.95
CA LEU A 64 2.25 23.30 4.15
C LEU A 64 3.25 22.95 5.26
N GLY A 65 2.86 22.07 6.20
CA GLY A 65 3.73 21.69 7.33
C GLY A 65 4.78 20.64 6.98
N ASP A 66 4.46 19.69 6.09
CA ASP A 66 5.36 18.59 5.73
C ASP A 66 5.68 18.53 4.22
N HIS A 67 5.15 19.47 3.44
CA HIS A 67 5.32 19.56 1.97
C HIS A 67 4.98 18.27 1.21
N ARG A 68 3.94 17.56 1.67
CA ARG A 68 3.51 16.28 1.11
C ARG A 68 2.11 16.38 0.53
N LEU A 69 1.85 15.64 -0.55
CA LEU A 69 0.53 15.61 -1.18
C LEU A 69 -0.42 14.71 -0.39
N TYR A 70 -1.54 15.29 0.03
CA TYR A 70 -2.68 14.60 0.63
C TYR A 70 -3.76 14.36 -0.43
N LEU A 71 -4.29 13.16 -0.49
CA LEU A 71 -5.27 12.71 -1.48
C LEU A 71 -6.51 12.14 -0.80
N ASN A 72 -7.21 12.99 -0.05
CA ASN A 72 -8.40 12.58 0.72
C ASN A 72 -8.14 11.41 1.68
N ALA A 73 -6.94 11.33 2.20
CA ALA A 73 -6.50 10.35 3.18
C ALA A 73 -5.16 10.81 3.75
N TYR A 74 -4.80 10.27 4.91
CA TYR A 74 -3.46 10.45 5.45
C TYR A 74 -2.40 10.00 4.43
N VAL A 75 -1.28 10.68 4.38
CA VAL A 75 -0.27 10.54 3.31
C VAL A 75 0.14 9.10 3.05
N THR A 76 0.40 8.32 4.10
CA THR A 76 0.81 6.90 3.95
C THR A 76 -0.31 6.04 3.36
N THR A 77 -1.56 6.27 3.78
CA THR A 77 -2.73 5.59 3.24
C THR A 77 -2.99 5.99 1.79
N ALA A 78 -2.85 7.28 1.47
CA ALA A 78 -2.95 7.78 0.09
C ALA A 78 -1.89 7.15 -0.80
N ALA A 79 -0.64 7.08 -0.33
CA ALA A 79 0.47 6.47 -1.04
C ALA A 79 0.27 4.96 -1.25
N ALA A 80 -0.16 4.24 -0.21
CA ALA A 80 -0.46 2.81 -0.31
C ALA A 80 -1.57 2.52 -1.33
N LYS A 81 -2.66 3.31 -1.30
CA LYS A 81 -3.74 3.25 -2.28
C LYS A 81 -3.25 3.54 -3.70
N MET A 82 -2.41 4.56 -3.86
CA MET A 82 -1.89 4.96 -5.16
C MET A 82 -0.97 3.90 -5.76
N GLY A 83 0.00 3.38 -5.00
CA GLY A 83 0.92 2.34 -5.46
C GLY A 83 0.19 1.03 -5.79
N MET A 84 -0.81 0.64 -4.97
CA MET A 84 -1.68 -0.49 -5.32
C MET A 84 -2.38 -0.23 -6.65
N THR A 85 -2.90 0.99 -6.88
CA THR A 85 -3.63 1.33 -8.11
C THR A 85 -2.74 1.30 -9.34
N VAL A 86 -1.47 1.70 -9.24
CA VAL A 86 -0.47 1.52 -10.32
C VAL A 86 -0.43 0.06 -10.77
N LEU A 87 -0.35 -0.89 -9.84
CA LEU A 87 -0.31 -2.32 -10.14
C LEU A 87 -1.65 -2.84 -10.69
N LEU A 88 -2.78 -2.35 -10.17
CA LEU A 88 -4.11 -2.67 -10.70
C LEU A 88 -4.30 -2.13 -12.13
N THR A 89 -3.77 -0.95 -12.43
CA THR A 89 -3.77 -0.37 -13.77
C THR A 89 -2.91 -1.18 -14.74
N ALA A 90 -1.79 -1.74 -14.27
CA ALA A 90 -0.97 -2.65 -15.05
C ALA A 90 -1.70 -3.97 -15.37
N ILE A 91 -2.52 -4.50 -14.45
CA ILE A 91 -3.41 -5.65 -14.74
C ILE A 91 -4.45 -5.25 -15.80
N LEU A 92 -5.06 -4.06 -15.68
CA LEU A 92 -6.02 -3.56 -16.67
C LEU A 92 -5.37 -3.39 -18.05
N PHE A 93 -4.13 -2.91 -18.11
CA PHE A 93 -3.33 -2.87 -19.33
C PHE A 93 -3.18 -4.27 -19.98
N ALA A 94 -2.82 -5.28 -19.18
CA ALA A 94 -2.67 -6.65 -19.65
C ALA A 94 -4.00 -7.26 -20.13
N LEU A 95 -5.13 -6.87 -19.52
CA LEU A 95 -6.48 -7.28 -19.95
C LEU A 95 -7.00 -6.52 -21.18
N SER A 96 -6.40 -5.38 -21.52
CA SER A 96 -6.86 -4.49 -22.59
C SER A 96 -6.40 -4.99 -23.95
N ARG A 97 -7.34 -5.03 -24.93
CA ARG A 97 -7.05 -5.51 -26.29
C ARG A 97 -6.73 -4.38 -27.27
N THR A 98 -7.27 -3.17 -27.05
CA THR A 98 -7.12 -2.06 -27.99
C THR A 98 -5.91 -1.21 -27.65
N LYS A 99 -5.24 -0.64 -28.67
CA LYS A 99 -4.11 0.29 -28.49
C LYS A 99 -4.54 1.52 -27.67
N ARG A 100 -5.74 2.06 -27.91
CA ARG A 100 -6.27 3.22 -27.16
C ARG A 100 -6.39 2.95 -25.67
N ALA A 101 -6.96 1.80 -25.29
CA ALA A 101 -7.07 1.42 -23.87
C ALA A 101 -5.69 1.22 -23.21
N LYS A 102 -4.73 0.65 -23.94
CA LYS A 102 -3.35 0.50 -23.43
C LYS A 102 -2.67 1.85 -23.22
N ILE A 103 -2.81 2.78 -24.17
CA ILE A 103 -2.28 4.15 -24.03
C ILE A 103 -2.93 4.84 -22.83
N ALA A 104 -4.26 4.74 -22.65
CA ALA A 104 -4.96 5.29 -21.49
C ALA A 104 -4.42 4.72 -20.17
N CYS A 105 -4.14 3.41 -20.09
CA CYS A 105 -3.53 2.81 -18.90
C CYS A 105 -2.12 3.35 -18.64
N VAL A 106 -1.29 3.54 -19.67
CA VAL A 106 0.04 4.12 -19.51
C VAL A 106 -0.04 5.55 -18.99
N MET A 107 -0.91 6.38 -19.56
CA MET A 107 -1.13 7.75 -19.08
C MET A 107 -1.64 7.77 -17.63
N ALA A 108 -2.56 6.87 -17.28
CA ALA A 108 -3.04 6.72 -15.91
C ALA A 108 -1.91 6.36 -14.94
N ILE A 109 -1.03 5.42 -15.31
CA ILE A 109 0.15 5.06 -14.50
C ILE A 109 1.07 6.25 -14.30
N LEU A 110 1.35 7.04 -15.34
CA LEU A 110 2.21 8.22 -15.23
C LEU A 110 1.63 9.25 -14.26
N VAL A 111 0.33 9.55 -14.36
CA VAL A 111 -0.38 10.45 -13.45
C VAL A 111 -0.35 9.94 -12.01
N GLN A 112 -0.62 8.65 -11.81
CA GLN A 112 -0.60 8.01 -10.51
C GLN A 112 0.81 8.01 -9.88
N CYS A 113 1.85 7.72 -10.67
CA CYS A 113 3.24 7.77 -10.22
C CYS A 113 3.67 9.18 -9.85
N GLY A 114 3.28 10.20 -10.63
CA GLY A 114 3.54 11.60 -10.30
C GLY A 114 2.90 12.01 -8.96
N ALA A 115 1.63 11.69 -8.75
CA ALA A 115 0.95 11.95 -7.49
C ALA A 115 1.56 11.17 -6.33
N LEU A 116 1.91 9.90 -6.55
CA LEU A 116 2.58 9.07 -5.56
C LEU A 116 3.94 9.68 -5.16
N ALA A 117 4.73 10.18 -6.12
CA ALA A 117 6.00 10.84 -5.85
C ALA A 117 5.81 12.03 -4.88
N LEU A 118 4.81 12.88 -5.11
CA LEU A 118 4.53 14.03 -4.24
C LEU A 118 4.06 13.64 -2.83
N THR A 119 3.65 12.39 -2.59
CA THR A 119 3.37 11.94 -1.21
C THR A 119 4.65 11.74 -0.39
N ASP A 120 5.82 11.66 -1.00
CA ASP A 120 7.11 11.33 -0.36
C ASP A 120 7.02 10.12 0.59
N CYS A 121 6.25 9.10 0.21
CA CYS A 121 6.08 7.89 1.01
C CYS A 121 7.06 6.81 0.59
N ARG A 122 8.22 6.76 1.22
CA ARG A 122 9.31 5.82 0.93
C ARG A 122 8.86 4.36 0.97
N THR A 123 8.00 4.01 1.92
CA THR A 123 7.45 2.65 2.06
C THR A 123 6.73 2.19 0.80
N ALA A 124 5.90 3.05 0.20
CA ALA A 124 5.16 2.71 -1.00
C ALA A 124 6.10 2.43 -2.19
N PHE A 125 7.20 3.17 -2.31
CA PHE A 125 8.20 2.93 -3.36
C PHE A 125 9.02 1.67 -3.13
N VAL A 126 9.43 1.40 -1.89
CA VAL A 126 10.09 0.13 -1.53
C VAL A 126 9.17 -1.04 -1.87
N ALA A 127 7.90 -0.95 -1.49
CA ALA A 127 6.91 -1.99 -1.78
C ALA A 127 6.66 -2.19 -3.29
N LEU A 128 6.62 -1.09 -4.09
CA LEU A 128 6.55 -1.18 -5.55
C LEU A 128 7.79 -1.82 -6.14
N GLY A 129 8.97 -1.48 -5.64
CA GLY A 129 10.23 -2.09 -6.06
C GLY A 129 10.26 -3.59 -5.80
N VAL A 130 9.80 -4.03 -4.61
CA VAL A 130 9.65 -5.45 -4.28
C VAL A 130 8.66 -6.13 -5.23
N ALA A 131 7.49 -5.53 -5.47
CA ALA A 131 6.49 -6.09 -6.38
C ALA A 131 7.01 -6.15 -7.82
N ALA A 132 7.71 -5.12 -8.30
CA ALA A 132 8.34 -5.10 -9.62
C ALA A 132 9.41 -6.19 -9.76
N GLY A 133 10.30 -6.34 -8.78
CA GLY A 133 11.30 -7.39 -8.75
C GLY A 133 10.68 -8.79 -8.78
N PHE A 134 9.57 -8.98 -8.03
CA PHE A 134 8.83 -10.22 -8.06
C PHE A 134 8.15 -10.48 -9.42
N CYS A 135 7.65 -9.42 -10.07
CA CYS A 135 7.09 -9.50 -11.43
C CYS A 135 8.15 -9.98 -12.43
N VAL A 136 9.30 -9.35 -12.45
CA VAL A 136 10.42 -9.73 -13.34
C VAL A 136 10.85 -11.16 -13.08
N TRP A 137 10.99 -11.55 -11.81
CA TRP A 137 11.34 -12.92 -11.44
C TRP A 137 10.34 -13.96 -11.95
N THR A 138 9.03 -13.69 -11.84
CA THR A 138 7.99 -14.61 -12.34
C THR A 138 7.98 -14.69 -13.85
N LEU A 139 8.16 -13.56 -14.55
CA LEU A 139 8.23 -13.51 -16.02
C LEU A 139 9.46 -14.24 -16.56
N LEU A 140 10.63 -14.05 -15.94
CA LEU A 140 11.85 -14.75 -16.30
C LEU A 140 11.75 -16.24 -15.99
N GLY A 141 11.20 -16.59 -14.83
CA GLY A 141 11.01 -17.99 -14.43
C GLY A 141 10.07 -18.78 -15.34
N ALA A 142 9.14 -18.11 -16.02
CA ALA A 142 8.25 -18.74 -17.01
C ALA A 142 8.90 -18.93 -18.39
N LYS A 143 9.91 -18.11 -18.74
CA LYS A 143 10.50 -18.09 -20.10
C LYS A 143 11.93 -18.60 -20.19
N VAL A 144 12.68 -18.55 -19.09
CA VAL A 144 14.12 -18.87 -19.08
C VAL A 144 14.39 -20.16 -18.32
N HIS A 145 14.90 -21.16 -19.02
CA HIS A 145 15.45 -22.38 -18.39
C HIS A 145 16.75 -22.00 -17.67
N MET A 146 16.66 -21.72 -16.36
CA MET A 146 17.85 -21.40 -15.59
C MET A 146 18.61 -22.65 -15.18
N PRO A 147 19.93 -22.70 -15.44
CA PRO A 147 20.73 -23.92 -15.33
C PRO A 147 21.00 -24.37 -13.88
N SER A 148 20.76 -23.54 -12.86
CA SER A 148 20.99 -23.96 -11.47
C SER A 148 19.93 -23.44 -10.49
N LYS A 149 19.56 -24.27 -9.50
CA LYS A 149 18.65 -23.90 -8.40
C LYS A 149 19.20 -22.74 -7.55
N LEU A 150 20.51 -22.64 -7.44
CA LEU A 150 21.19 -21.59 -6.65
C LEU A 150 21.05 -20.22 -7.32
N ASN A 151 21.26 -20.12 -8.63
CA ASN A 151 21.12 -18.87 -9.38
C ASN A 151 19.70 -18.34 -9.30
N ARG A 152 18.68 -19.20 -9.32
CA ARG A 152 17.29 -18.81 -9.19
C ARG A 152 16.95 -18.28 -7.79
N ARG A 153 17.58 -18.81 -6.73
CA ARG A 153 17.37 -18.34 -5.34
C ARG A 153 18.00 -16.97 -5.10
N LEU A 154 19.18 -16.72 -5.66
CA LEU A 154 19.88 -15.43 -5.53
C LEU A 154 19.27 -14.34 -6.42
N MET A 155 18.70 -14.72 -7.58
CA MET A 155 18.12 -13.77 -8.51
C MET A 155 16.93 -12.99 -7.94
N LEU A 156 16.05 -13.62 -7.16
CA LEU A 156 14.89 -12.93 -6.58
C LEU A 156 15.30 -11.76 -5.68
N PRO A 157 16.15 -11.92 -4.66
CA PRO A 157 16.54 -10.78 -3.82
C PRO A 157 17.32 -9.72 -4.60
N MET A 158 18.12 -10.10 -5.61
CA MET A 158 18.79 -9.14 -6.48
C MET A 158 17.82 -8.31 -7.30
N LEU A 159 16.81 -8.93 -7.91
CA LEU A 159 15.76 -8.23 -8.66
C LEU A 159 14.91 -7.33 -7.75
N MET A 160 14.62 -7.78 -6.52
CA MET A 160 13.92 -6.96 -5.54
C MET A 160 14.77 -5.75 -5.15
N ALA A 161 16.05 -5.93 -4.87
CA ALA A 161 16.98 -4.83 -4.56
C ALA A 161 17.10 -3.85 -5.73
N ALA A 162 17.29 -4.35 -6.95
CA ALA A 162 17.33 -3.52 -8.16
C ALA A 162 16.02 -2.75 -8.38
N GLY A 163 14.87 -3.40 -8.17
CA GLY A 163 13.55 -2.77 -8.22
C GLY A 163 13.40 -1.65 -7.19
N ILE A 164 13.84 -1.86 -5.96
CA ILE A 164 13.84 -0.85 -4.90
C ILE A 164 14.71 0.35 -5.29
N ILE A 165 15.94 0.10 -5.73
CA ILE A 165 16.88 1.16 -6.14
C ILE A 165 16.29 1.96 -7.31
N LEU A 166 15.73 1.27 -8.31
CA LEU A 166 15.13 1.93 -9.47
C LEU A 166 13.90 2.76 -9.07
N CYS A 167 12.99 2.21 -8.29
CA CYS A 167 11.79 2.93 -7.83
C CYS A 167 12.16 4.14 -6.96
N TYR A 168 13.15 3.98 -6.07
CA TYR A 168 13.62 5.09 -5.24
C TYR A 168 14.34 6.17 -6.08
N GLY A 169 15.17 5.78 -7.03
CA GLY A 169 15.82 6.71 -7.96
C GLY A 169 14.83 7.48 -8.84
N LEU A 170 13.79 6.79 -9.33
CA LEU A 170 12.69 7.44 -10.06
C LEU A 170 11.91 8.41 -9.17
N LEU A 171 11.63 8.05 -7.90
CA LEU A 171 11.00 8.95 -6.96
C LEU A 171 11.82 10.23 -6.76
N THR A 172 13.10 10.08 -6.42
CA THR A 172 13.97 11.23 -6.20
C THR A 172 14.11 12.09 -7.45
N GLY A 173 14.20 11.47 -8.63
CA GLY A 173 14.23 12.17 -9.92
C GLY A 173 12.94 12.96 -10.19
N VAL A 174 11.78 12.35 -9.98
CA VAL A 174 10.48 13.04 -10.14
C VAL A 174 10.33 14.18 -9.13
N LEU A 175 10.68 13.95 -7.87
CA LEU A 175 10.64 15.01 -6.85
C LEU A 175 11.56 16.19 -7.21
N THR A 176 12.77 15.92 -7.70
CA THR A 176 13.72 16.97 -8.11
C THR A 176 13.18 17.78 -9.30
N LEU A 177 12.50 17.12 -10.22
CA LEU A 177 11.89 17.78 -11.39
C LEU A 177 10.65 18.59 -11.04
N LEU A 178 9.83 18.11 -10.09
CA LEU A 178 8.58 18.76 -9.71
C LEU A 178 8.76 19.80 -8.60
N ALA A 179 9.81 19.70 -7.79
CA ALA A 179 10.08 20.63 -6.68
C ALA A 179 10.10 22.12 -7.09
N PRO A 180 10.66 22.50 -8.25
CA PRO A 180 10.67 23.91 -8.67
C PRO A 180 9.29 24.41 -9.11
N SER A 181 8.37 23.52 -9.53
CA SER A 181 7.04 23.86 -10.02
C SER A 181 5.96 23.84 -8.93
N VAL A 182 6.29 23.35 -7.73
CA VAL A 182 5.41 23.43 -6.57
C VAL A 182 5.54 24.83 -5.99
N ALA A 183 4.69 25.76 -6.46
CA ALA A 183 4.64 27.10 -5.92
C ALA A 183 4.29 27.03 -4.42
N PRO A 184 4.97 27.81 -3.56
CA PRO A 184 4.46 28.05 -2.22
C PRO A 184 3.10 28.74 -2.39
N GLY A 185 2.02 28.02 -2.03
CA GLY A 185 0.69 28.60 -2.10
C GLY A 185 0.64 29.86 -1.23
N PRO A 186 -0.04 30.92 -1.68
CA PRO A 186 -0.24 32.09 -0.85
C PRO A 186 -0.98 31.64 0.41
N LEU A 187 -0.35 31.86 1.56
CA LEU A 187 -0.88 31.57 2.90
C LEU A 187 -2.20 32.31 3.20
N ASP A 188 -2.57 33.27 2.35
CA ASP A 188 -3.59 34.27 2.62
C ASP A 188 -5.04 33.76 2.49
N ASN A 189 -5.29 32.55 1.96
CA ASN A 189 -6.67 32.08 1.73
C ASN A 189 -7.00 30.73 2.39
N VAL A 190 -6.14 30.18 3.22
CA VAL A 190 -6.48 28.98 3.99
C VAL A 190 -6.97 29.42 5.37
N ASN A 191 -8.30 29.45 5.55
CA ASN A 191 -8.88 29.59 6.88
C ASN A 191 -8.55 28.31 7.67
N LEU A 192 -7.40 28.31 8.32
CA LEU A 192 -6.90 27.22 9.19
C LEU A 192 -7.87 26.89 10.35
N LEU A 193 -8.84 27.79 10.62
CA LEU A 193 -9.84 27.64 11.69
C LEU A 193 -11.00 26.68 11.32
N GLU A 194 -11.16 26.31 10.03
CA GLU A 194 -12.22 25.39 9.60
C GLU A 194 -11.71 23.95 9.35
N PHE A 195 -10.43 23.70 9.56
CA PHE A 195 -9.91 22.33 9.51
C PHE A 195 -10.46 21.54 10.69
N PRO A 196 -11.06 20.36 10.49
CA PRO A 196 -11.56 19.55 11.60
C PRO A 196 -10.41 19.27 12.58
N ALA A 197 -10.57 19.69 13.82
CA ALA A 197 -9.54 19.62 14.87
C ALA A 197 -8.92 18.21 15.04
N HIS A 198 -9.66 17.15 14.70
CA HIS A 198 -9.17 15.77 14.77
C HIS A 198 -8.12 15.41 13.72
N LEU A 199 -8.03 16.13 12.59
CA LEU A 199 -6.93 15.98 11.63
C LEU A 199 -5.71 16.81 11.99
N MET A 200 -5.89 17.85 12.84
CA MET A 200 -4.81 18.71 13.30
C MET A 200 -4.13 18.22 14.58
N THR A 201 -4.84 17.50 15.45
CA THR A 201 -4.30 17.03 16.72
C THR A 201 -3.15 16.03 16.57
N GLU A 202 -3.01 15.38 15.44
CA GLU A 202 -1.88 14.46 15.17
C GLU A 202 -0.66 15.15 14.51
N ALA A 203 -0.81 16.35 13.96
CA ALA A 203 0.24 16.98 13.15
C ALA A 203 0.91 18.20 13.76
N SER A 204 0.37 18.84 14.79
CA SER A 204 0.75 20.22 15.04
C SER A 204 1.04 20.67 16.46
N ALA A 205 1.36 19.79 17.40
CA ALA A 205 1.62 20.30 18.74
C ALA A 205 2.95 21.08 18.88
N GLU A 206 3.96 20.92 18.02
CA GLU A 206 5.25 21.66 18.15
C GLU A 206 6.10 21.66 16.87
N GLN A 207 5.63 22.25 15.78
CA GLN A 207 6.59 22.72 14.76
C GLN A 207 6.45 24.23 14.60
N LYS A 208 7.34 24.99 15.24
CA LYS A 208 7.61 26.39 14.88
C LYS A 208 7.97 26.42 13.39
N VAL A 209 7.09 27.01 12.62
CA VAL A 209 7.35 27.32 11.20
C VAL A 209 8.39 28.43 11.19
N THR A 210 9.62 28.11 10.84
CA THR A 210 10.59 29.11 10.42
C THR A 210 10.25 29.52 8.99
N LEU A 211 9.86 30.76 8.81
CA LEU A 211 9.38 31.41 7.57
C LEU A 211 10.53 31.81 6.61
N ASP A 212 11.52 30.99 6.44
CA ASP A 212 12.63 31.28 5.52
C ASP A 212 12.64 30.34 4.33
N GLY A 213 11.54 30.34 3.59
CA GLY A 213 11.41 30.10 2.13
C GLY A 213 12.22 29.01 1.45
N THR A 214 13.01 28.22 2.14
CA THR A 214 13.74 27.09 1.57
C THR A 214 12.88 25.83 1.66
N PRO A 215 12.68 25.09 0.53
CA PRO A 215 12.03 23.79 0.57
C PRO A 215 12.93 22.85 1.39
N THR A 216 12.69 22.77 2.67
CA THR A 216 13.38 21.81 3.53
C THR A 216 12.80 20.43 3.20
N HIS A 217 13.45 19.71 2.28
CA HIS A 217 13.47 18.26 2.38
C HIS A 217 13.73 17.94 3.85
N ARG A 218 12.76 17.27 4.47
CA ARG A 218 12.93 16.85 5.87
C ARG A 218 14.27 16.15 5.97
N PRO A 219 15.29 16.72 6.66
CA PRO A 219 16.59 16.09 6.73
C PRO A 219 16.35 14.71 7.33
N ILE A 220 16.91 13.70 6.71
CA ILE A 220 16.94 12.36 7.28
C ILE A 220 17.83 12.50 8.52
N ALA A 221 17.24 12.84 9.65
CA ALA A 221 17.91 12.62 10.91
C ALA A 221 18.21 11.12 10.93
N ALA A 222 19.50 10.78 10.89
CA ALA A 222 19.95 9.39 10.79
C ALA A 222 19.35 8.49 11.89
N ASN A 223 18.79 9.07 12.93
CA ASN A 223 18.17 8.41 14.08
C ASN A 223 16.66 8.19 13.96
N ASP A 224 15.97 8.70 12.92
CA ASP A 224 14.50 8.57 12.78
C ASP A 224 14.09 7.89 11.46
N ALA A 225 14.83 6.85 11.07
CA ALA A 225 14.54 6.07 9.87
C ALA A 225 13.09 5.50 9.85
N PHE A 226 12.48 5.34 11.03
CA PHE A 226 11.15 4.78 11.22
C PHE A 226 10.11 5.79 11.72
N ASN A 227 10.37 7.11 11.66
CA ASN A 227 9.40 8.15 12.03
C ASN A 227 8.75 7.92 13.42
N GLY A 228 9.54 7.63 14.45
CA GLY A 228 9.05 7.37 15.80
C GLY A 228 8.42 5.97 16.02
N ARG A 229 8.25 5.15 14.98
CA ARG A 229 7.65 3.82 15.10
C ARG A 229 8.42 2.88 16.04
N MET A 230 9.73 3.08 16.17
CA MET A 230 10.54 2.31 17.13
C MET A 230 10.07 2.48 18.58
N GLY A 231 9.61 3.67 18.98
CA GLY A 231 9.01 3.90 20.30
C GLY A 231 7.74 3.08 20.51
N ILE A 232 6.89 3.03 19.49
CA ILE A 232 5.65 2.25 19.48
C ILE A 232 5.95 0.74 19.60
N TRP A 233 6.90 0.24 18.80
CA TRP A 233 7.28 -1.17 18.82
C TRP A 233 7.94 -1.58 20.14
N LYS A 234 8.75 -0.68 20.75
CA LYS A 234 9.27 -0.88 22.11
C LYS A 234 8.13 -0.95 23.14
N GLY A 235 7.12 -0.07 23.02
CA GLY A 235 5.93 -0.12 23.88
C GLY A 235 5.19 -1.45 23.78
N ALA A 236 4.96 -1.94 22.56
CA ALA A 236 4.35 -3.26 22.33
C ALA A 236 5.18 -4.39 22.95
N TYR A 237 6.50 -4.37 22.76
CA TYR A 237 7.39 -5.37 23.37
C TYR A 237 7.35 -5.34 24.91
N ARG A 238 7.39 -4.14 25.52
CA ARG A 238 7.31 -3.99 26.99
C ARG A 238 5.97 -4.48 27.52
N LEU A 239 4.87 -4.19 26.83
CA LEU A 239 3.54 -4.69 27.18
C LEU A 239 3.53 -6.23 27.21
N LEU A 240 3.98 -6.88 26.13
CA LEU A 240 4.00 -8.34 26.03
C LEU A 240 4.96 -9.00 27.06
N LYS A 241 6.05 -8.30 27.39
CA LYS A 241 6.97 -8.75 28.46
C LYS A 241 6.38 -8.63 29.86
N ALA A 242 5.62 -7.54 30.12
CA ALA A 242 4.98 -7.28 31.41
C ALA A 242 3.73 -8.15 31.63
N GLN A 243 3.05 -8.53 30.56
CA GLN A 243 1.82 -9.33 30.57
C GLN A 243 1.94 -10.49 29.55
N PRO A 244 2.71 -11.54 29.86
CA PRO A 244 2.98 -12.64 28.92
C PRO A 244 1.75 -13.44 28.53
N ASP A 245 0.69 -13.45 29.33
CA ASP A 245 -0.59 -14.11 29.00
C ASP A 245 -1.23 -13.51 27.73
N LEU A 246 -0.94 -12.24 27.42
CA LEU A 246 -1.37 -11.60 26.19
C LEU A 246 -0.76 -12.25 24.91
N LEU A 247 0.32 -12.98 25.04
CA LEU A 247 0.85 -13.78 23.93
C LEU A 247 -0.14 -14.87 23.49
N LEU A 248 -0.97 -15.37 24.37
CA LEU A 248 -1.98 -16.38 24.05
C LEU A 248 -3.34 -15.77 23.73
N THR A 249 -3.76 -14.75 24.48
CA THR A 249 -5.13 -14.21 24.41
C THR A 249 -5.25 -12.94 23.56
N GLY A 250 -4.17 -12.14 23.47
CA GLY A 250 -4.20 -10.78 22.98
C GLY A 250 -4.96 -9.82 23.92
N THR A 251 -4.97 -8.55 23.53
CA THR A 251 -5.69 -7.46 24.26
C THR A 251 -7.09 -7.19 23.70
N SER A 252 -7.48 -7.76 22.60
CA SER A 252 -8.52 -7.34 21.64
C SER A 252 -8.11 -6.11 20.80
N ALA A 253 -8.64 -6.01 19.56
CA ALA A 253 -8.24 -4.95 18.64
C ALA A 253 -8.54 -3.53 19.14
N PRO A 254 -9.69 -3.23 19.77
CA PRO A 254 -10.00 -1.89 20.28
C PRO A 254 -9.09 -1.45 21.43
N LEU A 255 -8.62 -2.37 22.26
CA LEU A 255 -7.80 -2.07 23.44
C LEU A 255 -6.30 -2.02 23.15
N ALA A 256 -5.86 -2.65 22.05
CA ALA A 256 -4.45 -2.82 21.74
C ALA A 256 -3.66 -1.50 21.74
N ALA A 257 -4.20 -0.46 21.10
CA ALA A 257 -3.54 0.86 21.06
C ALA A 257 -3.41 1.47 22.45
N GLY A 258 -4.50 1.50 23.23
CA GLY A 258 -4.50 2.02 24.59
C GLY A 258 -3.49 1.30 25.48
N MET A 259 -3.49 -0.02 25.45
CA MET A 259 -2.55 -0.84 26.22
C MET A 259 -1.10 -0.59 25.82
N MET A 260 -0.78 -0.55 24.52
CA MET A 260 0.59 -0.26 24.06
C MET A 260 1.04 1.14 24.50
N ASN A 261 0.15 2.15 24.42
CA ASN A 261 0.49 3.52 24.81
C ASN A 261 0.89 3.65 26.29
N LEU A 262 0.36 2.79 27.19
CA LEU A 262 0.75 2.76 28.62
C LEU A 262 2.21 2.32 28.83
N TYR A 263 2.82 1.63 27.87
CA TYR A 263 4.17 1.06 27.96
C TYR A 263 5.19 1.79 27.06
N THR A 264 4.80 2.88 26.41
CA THR A 264 5.74 3.72 25.63
C THR A 264 6.55 4.64 26.53
N ASP A 265 7.66 5.15 25.99
CA ASP A 265 8.48 6.12 26.71
C ASP A 265 7.69 7.45 26.93
N PRO A 266 7.91 8.14 28.06
CA PRO A 266 7.34 9.46 28.31
C PRO A 266 7.65 10.41 27.15
N GLY A 267 6.65 11.17 26.69
CA GLY A 267 6.78 12.07 25.53
C GLY A 267 6.55 11.42 24.17
N THR A 268 6.35 10.10 24.10
CA THR A 268 5.87 9.47 22.87
C THR A 268 4.45 9.93 22.58
N LYS A 269 4.20 10.43 21.34
CA LYS A 269 2.85 10.84 20.92
C LYS A 269 1.91 9.64 20.97
N TYR A 270 0.65 9.87 21.38
CA TYR A 270 -0.39 8.84 21.31
C TYR A 270 -0.57 8.33 19.89
N PHE A 271 -0.71 7.02 19.74
CA PHE A 271 -0.92 6.37 18.46
C PHE A 271 -2.13 5.43 18.52
N GLN A 272 -2.79 5.24 17.37
CA GLN A 272 -4.02 4.44 17.27
C GLN A 272 -3.76 2.96 16.97
N HIS A 273 -2.57 2.62 16.47
CA HIS A 273 -2.17 1.26 16.10
C HIS A 273 -0.64 1.11 16.07
N ALA A 274 -0.16 -0.13 16.00
CA ALA A 274 1.27 -0.44 16.06
C ALA A 274 2.08 0.01 14.83
N HIS A 275 1.47 0.56 13.78
CA HIS A 275 2.11 0.81 12.48
C HIS A 275 2.90 -0.40 11.95
N ASN A 276 2.38 -1.58 12.20
CA ASN A 276 2.88 -2.86 11.72
C ASN A 276 1.76 -3.88 11.93
N LEU A 277 1.20 -4.41 10.85
CA LEU A 277 0.05 -5.33 10.90
C LEU A 277 0.35 -6.58 11.72
N TYR A 278 1.56 -7.12 11.57
CA TYR A 278 1.95 -8.37 12.24
C TYR A 278 2.04 -8.17 13.76
N LEU A 279 2.69 -7.09 14.17
CA LEU A 279 2.78 -6.72 15.57
C LEU A 279 1.40 -6.35 16.16
N GLN A 280 0.60 -5.59 15.41
CA GLN A 280 -0.77 -5.27 15.80
C GLN A 280 -1.61 -6.54 15.98
N THR A 281 -1.48 -7.50 15.07
CA THR A 281 -2.17 -8.80 15.15
C THR A 281 -1.73 -9.57 16.40
N LEU A 282 -0.42 -9.60 16.67
CA LEU A 282 0.13 -10.26 17.85
C LEU A 282 -0.40 -9.63 19.14
N VAL A 283 -0.41 -8.30 19.25
CA VAL A 283 -0.93 -7.62 20.44
C VAL A 283 -2.43 -7.78 20.57
N SER A 284 -3.19 -7.72 19.46
CA SER A 284 -4.66 -7.77 19.49
C SER A 284 -5.22 -9.16 19.73
N TRP A 285 -4.62 -10.20 19.14
CA TRP A 285 -5.18 -11.56 19.09
C TRP A 285 -4.18 -12.65 19.52
N GLY A 286 -3.03 -12.26 20.04
CA GLY A 286 -1.99 -13.18 20.48
C GLY A 286 -1.32 -13.97 19.35
N ILE A 287 -0.57 -14.98 19.75
CA ILE A 287 0.07 -15.94 18.82
C ILE A 287 -0.96 -16.67 17.94
N PRO A 288 -2.14 -17.11 18.46
CA PRO A 288 -3.13 -17.75 17.61
C PRO A 288 -3.56 -16.86 16.43
N GLY A 289 -3.83 -15.57 16.67
CA GLY A 289 -4.20 -14.64 15.60
C GLY A 289 -3.06 -14.42 14.60
N LEU A 290 -1.83 -14.28 15.08
CA LEU A 290 -0.66 -14.16 14.22
C LEU A 290 -0.44 -15.41 13.36
N LEU A 291 -0.60 -16.61 13.93
CA LEU A 291 -0.47 -17.87 13.19
C LEU A 291 -1.54 -17.99 12.10
N ILE A 292 -2.79 -17.58 12.36
CA ILE A 292 -3.85 -17.55 11.35
C ILE A 292 -3.45 -16.60 10.20
N LEU A 293 -3.00 -15.38 10.52
CA LEU A 293 -2.55 -14.43 9.50
C LEU A 293 -1.42 -14.99 8.66
N LEU A 294 -0.38 -15.54 9.29
CA LEU A 294 0.77 -16.12 8.60
C LEU A 294 0.37 -17.35 7.77
N THR A 295 -0.58 -18.15 8.22
CA THR A 295 -1.13 -19.28 7.46
C THR A 295 -1.80 -18.79 6.18
N VAL A 296 -2.65 -17.78 6.27
CA VAL A 296 -3.32 -17.19 5.10
C VAL A 296 -2.31 -16.64 4.10
N ILE A 297 -1.29 -15.91 4.57
CA ILE A 297 -0.21 -15.39 3.73
C ILE A 297 0.57 -16.53 3.08
N THR A 298 0.91 -17.57 3.84
CA THR A 298 1.65 -18.74 3.32
C THR A 298 0.84 -19.47 2.26
N MET A 299 -0.46 -19.69 2.50
CA MET A 299 -1.36 -20.29 1.50
C MET A 299 -1.39 -19.47 0.20
N PHE A 300 -1.49 -18.15 0.31
CA PHE A 300 -1.45 -17.25 -0.83
C PHE A 300 -0.12 -17.38 -1.60
N LEU A 301 1.02 -17.36 -0.91
CA LEU A 301 2.35 -17.50 -1.52
C LEU A 301 2.52 -18.86 -2.22
N VAL A 302 2.03 -19.94 -1.61
CA VAL A 302 2.04 -21.27 -2.21
C VAL A 302 1.19 -21.33 -3.49
N GLN A 303 -0.01 -20.72 -3.48
CA GLN A 303 -0.86 -20.65 -4.67
C GLN A 303 -0.20 -19.80 -5.77
N THR A 304 0.39 -18.68 -5.42
CA THR A 304 1.16 -17.83 -6.34
C THR A 304 2.31 -18.63 -6.99
N ALA A 305 3.07 -19.37 -6.20
CA ALA A 305 4.16 -20.21 -6.71
C ALA A 305 3.66 -21.33 -7.66
N ARG A 306 2.47 -21.88 -7.41
CA ARG A 306 1.84 -22.86 -8.31
C ARG A 306 1.47 -22.27 -9.66
N ILE A 307 0.87 -21.07 -9.64
CA ILE A 307 0.48 -20.35 -10.86
C ILE A 307 1.72 -19.96 -11.67
N SER A 308 2.76 -19.45 -11.01
CA SER A 308 3.99 -18.97 -11.66
C SER A 308 4.81 -20.08 -12.36
N LYS A 309 4.58 -21.33 -12.02
CA LYS A 309 5.24 -22.50 -12.66
C LYS A 309 4.53 -22.97 -13.93
N ARG A 310 3.39 -22.39 -14.27
CA ARG A 310 2.56 -22.80 -15.41
C ARG A 310 2.57 -21.70 -16.47
N ASP A 311 2.38 -22.07 -17.71
CA ASP A 311 2.18 -21.10 -18.79
C ASP A 311 0.82 -20.44 -18.62
N GLN A 312 0.83 -19.24 -18.09
CA GLN A 312 -0.37 -18.47 -17.76
C GLN A 312 -0.38 -17.14 -18.50
N PRO A 313 -1.58 -16.62 -18.85
CA PRO A 313 -1.70 -15.27 -19.38
C PRO A 313 -1.10 -14.23 -18.44
N LEU A 314 -0.46 -13.19 -18.98
CA LEU A 314 0.22 -12.14 -18.23
C LEU A 314 -0.66 -11.54 -17.10
N TRP A 315 -1.95 -11.28 -17.36
CA TRP A 315 -2.85 -10.71 -16.37
C TRP A 315 -3.02 -11.61 -15.14
N VAL A 316 -3.00 -12.94 -15.31
CA VAL A 316 -3.05 -13.92 -14.21
C VAL A 316 -1.78 -13.85 -13.38
N LEU A 317 -0.61 -13.76 -14.05
CA LEU A 317 0.69 -13.63 -13.38
C LEU A 317 0.84 -12.30 -12.63
N MET A 318 0.03 -11.30 -12.93
CA MET A 318 0.06 -10.00 -12.27
C MET A 318 -0.92 -9.89 -11.09
N LEU A 319 -1.87 -10.82 -10.92
CA LEU A 319 -2.90 -10.74 -9.86
C LEU A 319 -2.33 -10.66 -8.45
N PHE A 320 -1.17 -11.29 -8.21
CA PHE A 320 -0.57 -11.32 -6.89
C PHE A 320 0.27 -10.07 -6.56
N LEU A 321 0.65 -9.27 -7.55
CA LEU A 321 1.55 -8.13 -7.33
C LEU A 321 0.96 -7.07 -6.37
N PRO A 322 -0.33 -6.65 -6.50
CA PRO A 322 -0.92 -5.72 -5.55
C PRO A 322 -1.01 -6.30 -4.12
N VAL A 323 -1.17 -7.62 -4.00
CA VAL A 323 -1.20 -8.29 -2.69
C VAL A 323 0.20 -8.27 -2.06
N ILE A 324 1.26 -8.64 -2.82
CA ILE A 324 2.65 -8.56 -2.34
C ILE A 324 2.97 -7.11 -1.93
N TYR A 325 2.60 -6.14 -2.76
CA TYR A 325 2.77 -4.72 -2.46
C TYR A 325 2.15 -4.34 -1.12
N LEU A 326 0.89 -4.69 -0.90
CA LEU A 326 0.19 -4.39 0.35
C LEU A 326 0.84 -5.10 1.55
N LEU A 327 1.20 -6.38 1.42
CA LEU A 327 1.87 -7.12 2.50
C LEU A 327 3.20 -6.49 2.91
N VAL A 328 3.94 -5.90 1.97
CA VAL A 328 5.17 -5.15 2.27
C VAL A 328 4.85 -3.81 2.95
N CYS A 329 3.83 -3.09 2.50
CA CYS A 329 3.38 -1.87 3.16
C CYS A 329 2.95 -2.11 4.61
N GLU A 330 2.30 -3.24 4.88
CA GLU A 330 1.80 -3.64 6.21
C GLU A 330 2.94 -3.99 7.21
N LEU A 331 4.19 -4.11 6.75
CA LEU A 331 5.35 -4.24 7.66
C LEU A 331 5.62 -2.95 8.45
N VAL A 332 5.19 -1.81 7.93
CA VAL A 332 5.49 -0.49 8.52
C VAL A 332 4.25 0.38 8.71
N ASP A 333 3.05 -0.16 8.45
CA ASP A 333 1.76 0.49 8.72
C ASP A 333 0.63 -0.55 8.84
N CYS A 334 -0.63 -0.11 9.00
CA CYS A 334 -1.80 -0.97 9.13
C CYS A 334 -2.92 -0.42 8.24
N PHE A 335 -2.94 -0.78 6.95
CA PHE A 335 -3.86 -0.21 5.97
C PHE A 335 -5.13 -1.03 5.75
N THR A 336 -5.07 -2.34 5.97
CA THR A 336 -6.14 -3.25 5.54
C THR A 336 -7.03 -3.73 6.68
N MET A 337 -6.47 -4.30 7.73
CA MET A 337 -7.29 -5.01 8.74
C MET A 337 -7.90 -4.11 9.81
N LEU A 338 -7.34 -2.92 10.06
CA LEU A 338 -7.77 -2.04 11.15
C LEU A 338 -8.58 -0.85 10.67
N SER A 339 -8.51 -0.52 9.39
CA SER A 339 -9.30 0.54 8.79
C SER A 339 -10.64 -0.01 8.31
N THR A 340 -11.69 0.15 9.12
CA THR A 340 -13.06 -0.18 8.73
C THR A 340 -13.43 0.63 7.48
N GLY A 341 -13.76 -0.08 6.38
CA GLY A 341 -14.10 0.56 5.11
C GLY A 341 -12.91 0.85 4.18
N SER A 342 -11.70 0.39 4.51
CA SER A 342 -10.56 0.53 3.60
C SER A 342 -10.81 -0.22 2.28
N PRO A 343 -10.87 0.47 1.14
CA PRO A 343 -11.04 -0.18 -0.15
C PRO A 343 -9.89 -1.12 -0.49
N MET A 344 -8.72 -0.95 0.13
CA MET A 344 -7.57 -1.84 -0.03
C MET A 344 -7.84 -3.23 0.52
N LEU A 345 -8.61 -3.35 1.62
CA LEU A 345 -9.05 -4.63 2.15
C LEU A 345 -9.92 -5.39 1.14
N TYR A 346 -10.84 -4.70 0.46
CA TYR A 346 -11.71 -5.34 -0.54
C TYR A 346 -10.89 -5.88 -1.72
N TRP A 347 -9.93 -5.10 -2.20
CA TRP A 347 -9.00 -5.56 -3.23
C TRP A 347 -8.13 -6.73 -2.76
N LEU A 348 -7.61 -6.67 -1.54
CA LEU A 348 -6.82 -7.76 -0.95
C LEU A 348 -7.63 -9.07 -0.98
N CYS A 349 -8.86 -9.06 -0.45
CA CYS A 349 -9.74 -10.23 -0.42
C CYS A 349 -10.06 -10.77 -1.82
N LEU A 350 -10.43 -9.88 -2.75
CA LEU A 350 -10.78 -10.25 -4.14
C LEU A 350 -9.59 -10.88 -4.86
N LEU A 351 -8.39 -10.27 -4.75
CA LEU A 351 -7.19 -10.74 -5.46
C LEU A 351 -6.64 -12.03 -4.86
N MET A 352 -6.63 -12.17 -3.54
CA MET A 352 -6.25 -13.44 -2.90
C MET A 352 -7.17 -14.58 -3.33
N GLY A 353 -8.48 -14.32 -3.37
CA GLY A 353 -9.48 -15.26 -3.88
C GLY A 353 -9.30 -15.58 -5.37
N ALA A 354 -8.93 -14.58 -6.19
CA ALA A 354 -8.64 -14.77 -7.60
C ALA A 354 -7.42 -15.68 -7.83
N VAL A 355 -6.35 -15.48 -7.07
CA VAL A 355 -5.15 -16.33 -7.10
C VAL A 355 -5.51 -17.76 -6.69
N ASP A 356 -6.27 -17.95 -5.61
CA ASP A 356 -6.70 -19.29 -5.18
C ASP A 356 -7.57 -19.99 -6.23
N ALA A 357 -8.55 -19.27 -6.79
CA ALA A 357 -9.42 -19.81 -7.85
C ALA A 357 -8.62 -20.24 -9.09
N GLN A 358 -7.64 -19.44 -9.52
CA GLN A 358 -6.78 -19.81 -10.65
C GLN A 358 -5.90 -21.02 -10.31
N ALA A 359 -5.35 -21.08 -9.10
CA ALA A 359 -4.54 -22.22 -8.67
C ALA A 359 -5.34 -23.53 -8.61
N ARG A 360 -6.62 -23.47 -8.20
CA ARG A 360 -7.53 -24.65 -8.22
C ARG A 360 -7.85 -25.13 -9.63
N ARG A 361 -8.06 -24.23 -10.58
CA ARG A 361 -8.31 -24.58 -11.99
C ARG A 361 -7.12 -25.30 -12.65
N LEU A 362 -5.91 -25.11 -12.12
CA LEU A 362 -4.69 -25.76 -12.58
C LEU A 362 -4.49 -27.18 -12.01
N LYS A 363 -5.27 -27.60 -11.00
CA LYS A 363 -5.23 -28.99 -10.54
C LYS A 363 -5.76 -29.88 -11.68
N PRO A 364 -5.08 -31.01 -12.00
CA PRO A 364 -5.68 -32.00 -12.89
C PRO A 364 -7.05 -32.38 -12.31
N GLN A 365 -8.09 -32.28 -13.11
CA GLN A 365 -9.36 -32.93 -12.75
C GLN A 365 -9.02 -34.40 -12.57
N ALA A 366 -9.13 -34.92 -11.34
CA ALA A 366 -9.03 -36.36 -11.13
C ALA A 366 -10.09 -36.98 -12.04
N LEU A 367 -9.65 -37.85 -12.98
CA LEU A 367 -10.57 -38.61 -13.79
C LEU A 367 -11.59 -39.25 -12.85
N PRO A 368 -12.89 -39.15 -13.13
CA PRO A 368 -13.88 -39.87 -12.35
C PRO A 368 -13.52 -41.33 -12.35
N LYS A 369 -13.35 -41.91 -11.15
CA LYS A 369 -13.11 -43.34 -10.96
C LYS A 369 -14.32 -44.13 -11.42
#